data_9c4af883b7854c83dd61bd6fad08cf43
#
_entry.id   9c4af883b7854c83dd61bd6fad08cf43
#
_cell.length_a   1.000
_cell.length_b   1.000
_cell.length_c   1.000
_cell.angle_alpha   90.00
_cell.angle_beta   90.00
_cell.angle_gamma   90.00
#
_symmetry.space_group_name_H-M   'P 1'
#
loop_
_entity.id
_entity.type
_entity.pdbx_description
1 polymer ?
#
loop_
_entity_poly.entity_id
_entity_poly.type
_entity_poly.pdbx_seq_one_letter_code
_entity_poly.pdbx_strand_id
1 'polypeptide(L)'
;MNYENIIVETRGKVGLITLNRPKALNALSPDLMRELSKAVDVFEADAQIGCIVVTGSDKAFAAGADIKEMKSKSYMDVYMSDFITAEWERIARCRKPVIAAVAGYALGGGCELAMMCDFILAADNAKFGQPEINLGIIPGAGGTQRLPRFVGKSKAMEMALLGQSRMMDAEEAERSGLVSRILPLADLIEDAIKTAQKIAELSQPIVMMAKESVNRAYETTLSEGVRFERRLFHSAFATDDQKEGMAAFSEKRKPDFQNK
;
A
#
# COMPACT_ATOMS: atom_id res chain seq x y z
N MET A 1 1.11 -0.17 22.64
CA MET A 1 2.50 0.20 22.28
C MET A 1 2.52 1.71 22.08
N ASN A 2 3.56 2.39 22.54
CA ASN A 2 3.73 3.81 22.24
C ASN A 2 4.57 3.94 20.98
N TYR A 3 4.05 4.62 19.97
CA TYR A 3 4.73 4.98 18.74
C TYR A 3 5.04 6.47 18.76
N GLU A 4 6.19 6.89 18.23
CA GLU A 4 6.61 8.29 18.18
C GLU A 4 6.38 8.92 16.80
N ASN A 5 6.52 8.10 15.75
CA ASN A 5 6.51 8.55 14.35
C ASN A 5 5.23 8.18 13.59
N ILE A 6 4.33 7.42 14.21
CA ILE A 6 3.03 7.03 13.65
C ILE A 6 1.93 7.12 14.70
N ILE A 7 0.70 7.29 14.25
CA ILE A 7 -0.50 7.15 15.09
C ILE A 7 -1.21 5.87 14.63
N VAL A 8 -1.58 5.02 15.58
CA VAL A 8 -2.24 3.74 15.30
C VAL A 8 -3.60 3.70 15.99
N GLU A 9 -4.64 3.50 15.21
CA GLU A 9 -6.03 3.45 15.67
C GLU A 9 -6.73 2.22 15.11
N THR A 10 -7.79 1.79 15.79
CA THR A 10 -8.72 0.77 15.30
C THR A 10 -10.08 1.41 15.06
N ARG A 11 -10.64 1.23 13.88
CA ARG A 11 -11.97 1.72 13.46
C ARG A 11 -12.85 0.53 13.06
N GLY A 12 -13.54 -0.07 14.01
CA GLY A 12 -14.25 -1.33 13.81
C GLY A 12 -13.27 -2.47 13.45
N LYS A 13 -13.41 -3.08 12.27
CA LYS A 13 -12.51 -4.13 11.77
C LYS A 13 -11.35 -3.58 10.90
N VAL A 14 -11.06 -2.28 10.99
CA VAL A 14 -10.01 -1.62 10.20
C VAL A 14 -8.89 -1.12 11.10
N GLY A 15 -7.65 -1.47 10.76
CA GLY A 15 -6.46 -0.85 11.33
C GLY A 15 -6.12 0.43 10.56
N LEU A 16 -6.04 1.57 11.23
CA LEU A 16 -5.63 2.85 10.65
C LEU A 16 -4.24 3.22 11.16
N ILE A 17 -3.31 3.45 10.25
CA ILE A 17 -1.94 3.90 10.54
C ILE A 17 -1.74 5.26 9.88
N THR A 18 -1.50 6.29 10.69
CA THR A 18 -1.18 7.63 10.21
C THR A 18 0.29 7.93 10.41
N LEU A 19 1.02 8.20 9.35
CA LEU A 19 2.40 8.67 9.41
C LEU A 19 2.42 10.05 10.09
N ASN A 20 3.24 10.23 11.13
CA ASN A 20 3.18 11.39 12.01
C ASN A 20 4.54 12.00 12.29
N ARG A 21 5.21 12.46 11.24
CA ARG A 21 6.41 13.32 11.30
C ARG A 21 6.17 14.64 10.58
N PRO A 22 5.19 15.47 11.01
CA PRO A 22 4.71 16.63 10.24
C PRO A 22 5.80 17.67 9.97
N LYS A 23 6.78 17.84 10.86
CA LYS A 23 7.93 18.76 10.67
C LYS A 23 8.88 18.33 9.54
N ALA A 24 8.82 17.06 9.14
CA ALA A 24 9.63 16.47 8.07
C ALA A 24 8.77 16.02 6.88
N LEU A 25 7.52 16.51 6.76
CA LEU A 25 6.57 16.07 5.72
C LEU A 25 6.49 14.53 5.62
N ASN A 26 6.50 13.86 6.77
CA ASN A 26 6.47 12.40 6.90
C ASN A 26 7.63 11.69 6.18
N ALA A 27 8.80 12.31 6.08
CA ALA A 27 9.99 11.64 5.53
C ALA A 27 10.25 10.33 6.27
N LEU A 28 10.47 9.27 5.49
CA LEU A 28 10.60 7.89 5.96
C LEU A 28 11.99 7.68 6.57
N SER A 29 12.08 7.77 7.90
CA SER A 29 13.26 7.41 8.67
C SER A 29 13.25 5.92 9.03
N PRO A 30 14.41 5.31 9.38
CA PRO A 30 14.47 3.94 9.87
C PRO A 30 13.52 3.67 11.04
N ASP A 31 13.40 4.62 11.98
CA ASP A 31 12.49 4.47 13.12
C ASP A 31 11.03 4.49 12.72
N LEU A 32 10.61 5.39 11.82
CA LEU A 32 9.25 5.40 11.29
C LEU A 32 8.93 4.07 10.59
N MET A 33 9.85 3.57 9.74
CA MET A 33 9.63 2.32 9.01
C MET A 33 9.57 1.11 9.94
N ARG A 34 10.38 1.10 11.00
CA ARG A 34 10.33 0.06 12.04
C ARG A 34 9.01 0.09 12.81
N GLU A 35 8.52 1.27 13.16
CA GLU A 35 7.22 1.43 13.83
C GLU A 35 6.07 1.01 12.92
N LEU A 36 6.09 1.41 11.65
CA LEU A 36 5.12 1.01 10.63
C LEU A 36 5.09 -0.51 10.46
N SER A 37 6.27 -1.14 10.31
CA SER A 37 6.41 -2.59 10.21
C SER A 37 5.77 -3.30 11.40
N LYS A 38 6.07 -2.86 12.64
CA LYS A 38 5.49 -3.41 13.86
C LYS A 38 3.98 -3.22 13.96
N ALA A 39 3.46 -2.07 13.53
CA ALA A 39 2.01 -1.83 13.52
C ALA A 39 1.30 -2.75 12.53
N VAL A 40 1.90 -2.98 11.36
CA VAL A 40 1.39 -3.95 10.37
C VAL A 40 1.41 -5.37 10.94
N ASP A 41 2.48 -5.78 11.64
CA ASP A 41 2.55 -7.10 12.29
C ASP A 41 1.42 -7.29 13.31
N VAL A 42 1.17 -6.27 14.13
CA VAL A 42 0.08 -6.31 15.13
C VAL A 42 -1.28 -6.46 14.45
N PHE A 43 -1.56 -5.65 13.44
CA PHE A 43 -2.84 -5.71 12.73
C PHE A 43 -3.00 -6.98 11.90
N GLU A 44 -1.92 -7.51 11.33
CA GLU A 44 -1.99 -8.78 10.60
C GLU A 44 -2.28 -9.95 11.53
N ALA A 45 -1.71 -9.96 12.72
CA ALA A 45 -1.93 -11.02 13.72
C ALA A 45 -3.31 -10.92 14.42
N ASP A 46 -3.95 -9.75 14.43
CA ASP A 46 -5.24 -9.54 15.10
C ASP A 46 -6.40 -10.07 14.24
N ALA A 47 -7.05 -11.15 14.68
CA ALA A 47 -8.20 -11.74 13.98
C ALA A 47 -9.40 -10.79 13.84
N GLN A 48 -9.49 -9.72 14.61
CA GLN A 48 -10.56 -8.74 14.52
C GLN A 48 -10.32 -7.69 13.41
N ILE A 49 -9.10 -7.57 12.92
CA ILE A 49 -8.75 -6.65 11.84
C ILE A 49 -8.78 -7.38 10.50
N GLY A 50 -9.57 -6.89 9.55
CA GLY A 50 -9.69 -7.47 8.20
C GLY A 50 -9.04 -6.64 7.09
N CYS A 51 -8.76 -5.36 7.33
CA CYS A 51 -8.10 -4.47 6.36
C CYS A 51 -7.31 -3.38 7.09
N ILE A 52 -6.24 -2.89 6.47
CA ILE A 52 -5.40 -1.82 7.00
C ILE A 52 -5.48 -0.61 6.07
N VAL A 53 -5.52 0.59 6.63
CA VAL A 53 -5.40 1.86 5.91
C VAL A 53 -4.13 2.55 6.40
N VAL A 54 -3.29 2.98 5.45
CA VAL A 54 -2.10 3.80 5.72
C VAL A 54 -2.32 5.18 5.13
N THR A 55 -2.09 6.21 5.91
CA THR A 55 -2.24 7.60 5.49
C THR A 55 -1.15 8.49 6.08
N GLY A 56 -1.15 9.78 5.71
CA GLY A 56 -0.27 10.80 6.25
C GLY A 56 -1.07 12.02 6.69
N SER A 57 -0.57 13.21 6.35
CA SER A 57 -1.27 14.50 6.57
C SER A 57 -1.82 15.04 5.25
N ASP A 58 -2.67 16.05 5.33
CA ASP A 58 -3.22 16.76 4.17
C ASP A 58 -2.13 17.37 3.26
N LYS A 59 -0.95 17.66 3.81
CA LYS A 59 0.19 18.24 3.07
C LYS A 59 1.09 17.19 2.46
N ALA A 60 1.22 16.04 3.11
CA ALA A 60 2.08 14.98 2.62
C ALA A 60 1.65 13.62 3.20
N PHE A 61 1.46 12.66 2.33
CA PHE A 61 1.48 11.26 2.69
C PHE A 61 2.89 10.92 3.20
N ALA A 62 3.90 11.02 2.35
CA ALA A 62 5.31 10.97 2.72
C ALA A 62 6.18 11.60 1.61
N ALA A 63 7.09 12.49 1.96
CA ALA A 63 7.91 13.25 1.01
C ALA A 63 9.26 12.57 0.68
N GLY A 64 9.35 11.25 0.82
CA GLY A 64 10.52 10.45 0.48
C GLY A 64 11.26 9.88 1.69
N ALA A 65 12.43 9.27 1.44
CA ALA A 65 13.32 8.81 2.49
C ALA A 65 13.95 10.00 3.24
N ASP A 66 14.31 9.79 4.51
CA ASP A 66 14.99 10.83 5.30
C ASP A 66 16.46 10.97 4.84
N ILE A 67 16.71 12.02 4.05
CA ILE A 67 18.02 12.27 3.44
C ILE A 67 19.12 12.48 4.49
N LYS A 68 18.77 12.98 5.69
CA LYS A 68 19.77 13.19 6.77
C LYS A 68 20.36 11.85 7.23
N GLU A 69 19.55 10.80 7.21
CA GLU A 69 19.97 9.44 7.57
C GLU A 69 20.81 8.75 6.47
N MET A 70 20.75 9.27 5.24
CA MET A 70 21.40 8.64 4.08
C MET A 70 22.72 9.31 3.68
N LYS A 71 22.82 10.63 3.82
CA LYS A 71 23.89 11.45 3.21
C LYS A 71 25.32 11.06 3.56
N SER A 72 25.54 10.42 4.70
CA SER A 72 26.87 10.02 5.18
C SER A 72 27.18 8.55 4.95
N LYS A 73 26.22 7.76 4.44
CA LYS A 73 26.40 6.31 4.24
C LYS A 73 27.29 6.03 3.03
N SER A 74 28.23 5.11 3.22
CA SER A 74 29.01 4.52 2.14
C SER A 74 28.27 3.34 1.48
N TYR A 75 28.80 2.86 0.35
CA TYR A 75 28.29 1.64 -0.28
C TYR A 75 28.26 0.45 0.70
N MET A 76 29.35 0.27 1.46
CA MET A 76 29.43 -0.84 2.40
C MET A 76 28.43 -0.72 3.56
N ASP A 77 28.15 0.50 4.02
CA ASP A 77 27.14 0.73 5.07
C ASP A 77 25.75 0.31 4.60
N VAL A 78 25.35 0.67 3.38
CA VAL A 78 24.03 0.32 2.85
C VAL A 78 23.95 -1.15 2.45
N TYR A 79 25.03 -1.72 1.90
CA TYR A 79 25.09 -3.12 1.48
C TYR A 79 25.03 -4.08 2.67
N MET A 80 25.86 -3.86 3.70
CA MET A 80 25.95 -4.74 4.87
C MET A 80 24.73 -4.64 5.78
N SER A 81 24.03 -3.51 5.80
CA SER A 81 22.81 -3.32 6.59
C SER A 81 21.54 -3.74 5.85
N ASP A 82 21.64 -4.21 4.61
CA ASP A 82 20.49 -4.49 3.73
C ASP A 82 19.48 -3.34 3.73
N PHE A 83 20.01 -2.10 3.55
CA PHE A 83 19.27 -0.86 3.71
C PHE A 83 18.10 -0.76 2.72
N ILE A 84 16.96 -0.31 3.20
CA ILE A 84 15.69 -0.21 2.43
C ILE A 84 15.19 -1.59 1.96
N THR A 85 15.23 -2.61 2.82
CA THR A 85 14.70 -3.94 2.50
C THR A 85 13.71 -4.43 3.57
N ALA A 86 14.17 -4.93 4.71
CA ALA A 86 13.35 -5.69 5.65
C ALA A 86 12.07 -4.97 6.11
N GLU A 87 12.20 -3.83 6.80
CA GLU A 87 11.04 -3.10 7.31
C GLU A 87 10.26 -2.38 6.19
N TRP A 88 10.94 -1.97 5.12
CA TRP A 88 10.30 -1.25 4.02
C TRP A 88 9.35 -2.14 3.22
N GLU A 89 9.71 -3.39 2.99
CA GLU A 89 8.89 -4.33 2.23
C GLU A 89 7.77 -4.98 3.05
N ARG A 90 7.67 -4.68 4.36
CA ARG A 90 6.70 -5.33 5.23
C ARG A 90 5.25 -5.15 4.76
N ILE A 91 4.90 -3.98 4.25
CA ILE A 91 3.55 -3.72 3.68
C ILE A 91 3.29 -4.63 2.47
N ALA A 92 4.24 -4.73 1.55
CA ALA A 92 4.07 -5.58 0.36
C ALA A 92 3.92 -7.07 0.72
N ARG A 93 4.47 -7.49 1.87
CA ARG A 93 4.36 -8.88 2.38
C ARG A 93 3.15 -9.11 3.27
N CYS A 94 2.37 -8.07 3.60
CA CYS A 94 1.18 -8.21 4.42
C CYS A 94 0.13 -9.05 3.69
N ARG A 95 -0.40 -10.08 4.35
CA ARG A 95 -1.43 -10.94 3.74
C ARG A 95 -2.80 -10.27 3.73
N LYS A 96 -3.10 -9.43 4.74
CA LYS A 96 -4.35 -8.65 4.77
C LYS A 96 -4.27 -7.50 3.77
N PRO A 97 -5.40 -7.07 3.19
CA PRO A 97 -5.43 -5.89 2.34
C PRO A 97 -4.93 -4.63 3.05
N VAL A 98 -4.13 -3.84 2.32
CA VAL A 98 -3.62 -2.54 2.77
C VAL A 98 -3.97 -1.49 1.73
N ILE A 99 -4.67 -0.44 2.15
CA ILE A 99 -5.07 0.69 1.31
C ILE A 99 -4.17 1.89 1.64
N ALA A 100 -3.59 2.53 0.63
CA ALA A 100 -2.98 3.84 0.80
C ALA A 100 -4.03 4.94 0.60
N ALA A 101 -4.25 5.78 1.61
CA ALA A 101 -5.04 7.00 1.51
C ALA A 101 -4.09 8.19 1.41
N VAL A 102 -3.90 8.71 0.18
CA VAL A 102 -2.83 9.66 -0.16
C VAL A 102 -3.39 11.06 -0.32
N ALA A 103 -2.94 11.99 0.51
CA ALA A 103 -3.15 13.42 0.33
C ALA A 103 -1.80 14.14 0.23
N GLY A 104 -1.75 15.26 -0.50
CA GLY A 104 -0.56 16.05 -0.68
C GLY A 104 0.57 15.25 -1.36
N TYR A 105 1.79 15.41 -0.88
CA TYR A 105 2.97 14.82 -1.52
C TYR A 105 3.17 13.34 -1.17
N ALA A 106 3.29 12.51 -2.20
CA ALA A 106 3.80 11.14 -2.14
C ALA A 106 5.02 11.07 -3.09
N LEU A 107 6.22 11.31 -2.58
CA LEU A 107 7.42 11.47 -3.39
C LEU A 107 8.48 10.42 -3.06
N GLY A 108 9.21 9.95 -4.07
CA GLY A 108 10.28 8.97 -3.89
C GLY A 108 9.84 7.78 -3.06
N GLY A 109 10.53 7.50 -1.96
CA GLY A 109 10.15 6.45 -1.02
C GLY A 109 8.70 6.52 -0.55
N GLY A 110 8.09 7.71 -0.47
CA GLY A 110 6.68 7.88 -0.13
C GLY A 110 5.75 7.39 -1.26
N CYS A 111 6.10 7.65 -2.52
CA CYS A 111 5.39 7.10 -3.67
C CYS A 111 5.59 5.58 -3.75
N GLU A 112 6.80 5.09 -3.45
CA GLU A 112 7.11 3.67 -3.39
C GLU A 112 6.30 2.96 -2.29
N LEU A 113 6.18 3.56 -1.10
CA LEU A 113 5.36 3.06 -0.01
C LEU A 113 3.87 2.98 -0.39
N ALA A 114 3.34 4.00 -1.06
CA ALA A 114 1.96 3.98 -1.55
C ALA A 114 1.75 2.85 -2.58
N MET A 115 2.72 2.61 -3.49
CA MET A 115 2.68 1.52 -4.46
C MET A 115 2.88 0.12 -3.85
N MET A 116 3.40 0.00 -2.63
CA MET A 116 3.47 -1.26 -1.89
C MET A 116 2.12 -1.67 -1.30
N CYS A 117 1.19 -0.73 -1.13
CA CYS A 117 -0.18 -1.03 -0.75
C CYS A 117 -0.94 -1.67 -1.93
N ASP A 118 -2.07 -2.30 -1.65
CA ASP A 118 -2.81 -3.02 -2.69
C ASP A 118 -3.49 -2.10 -3.70
N PHE A 119 -3.94 -0.94 -3.26
CA PHE A 119 -4.40 0.15 -4.13
C PHE A 119 -4.36 1.49 -3.41
N ILE A 120 -4.39 2.55 -4.21
CA ILE A 120 -4.30 3.94 -3.75
C ILE A 120 -5.64 4.64 -3.93
N LEU A 121 -6.14 5.26 -2.87
CA LEU A 121 -7.17 6.29 -2.90
C LEU A 121 -6.47 7.63 -2.74
N ALA A 122 -6.72 8.59 -3.62
CA ALA A 122 -6.05 9.86 -3.58
C ALA A 122 -7.01 11.00 -3.30
N ALA A 123 -6.58 11.97 -2.50
CA ALA A 123 -7.23 13.27 -2.47
C ALA A 123 -6.97 14.04 -3.77
N ASP A 124 -7.84 14.97 -4.09
CA ASP A 124 -7.73 15.87 -5.25
C ASP A 124 -6.44 16.72 -5.25
N ASN A 125 -5.85 16.94 -4.06
CA ASN A 125 -4.58 17.66 -3.89
C ASN A 125 -3.33 16.77 -3.98
N ALA A 126 -3.47 15.45 -4.21
CA ALA A 126 -2.35 14.52 -4.19
C ALA A 126 -1.36 14.76 -5.35
N LYS A 127 -0.08 14.60 -5.06
CA LYS A 127 1.03 14.71 -6.03
C LYS A 127 1.97 13.54 -5.87
N PHE A 128 2.25 12.84 -6.97
CA PHE A 128 3.13 11.68 -7.02
C PHE A 128 4.40 11.98 -7.82
N GLY A 129 5.56 11.51 -7.38
CA GLY A 129 6.82 11.75 -8.06
C GLY A 129 7.94 10.82 -7.64
N GLN A 130 8.99 10.75 -8.47
CA GLN A 130 10.23 10.01 -8.22
C GLN A 130 11.43 10.96 -8.38
N PRO A 131 11.72 11.82 -7.38
CA PRO A 131 12.71 12.88 -7.49
C PRO A 131 14.15 12.45 -7.20
N GLU A 132 14.43 11.17 -7.02
CA GLU A 132 15.71 10.62 -6.60
C GLU A 132 16.88 11.03 -7.49
N ILE A 133 16.66 11.21 -8.78
CA ILE A 133 17.69 11.64 -9.74
C ILE A 133 18.31 13.00 -9.38
N ASN A 134 17.52 13.88 -8.73
CA ASN A 134 17.99 15.18 -8.28
C ASN A 134 18.96 15.08 -7.08
N LEU A 135 19.03 13.91 -6.45
CA LEU A 135 19.96 13.61 -5.36
C LEU A 135 21.15 12.74 -5.81
N GLY A 136 21.27 12.46 -7.11
CA GLY A 136 22.32 11.61 -7.67
C GLY A 136 22.14 10.12 -7.36
N ILE A 137 20.92 9.68 -7.09
CA ILE A 137 20.56 8.28 -6.86
C ILE A 137 19.35 7.88 -7.71
N ILE A 138 19.00 6.62 -7.69
CA ILE A 138 17.77 6.08 -8.28
C ILE A 138 16.78 5.69 -7.18
N PRO A 139 15.48 5.50 -7.48
CA PRO A 139 14.52 4.91 -6.57
C PRO A 139 15.03 3.57 -6.03
N GLY A 140 14.98 3.38 -4.71
CA GLY A 140 15.59 2.22 -4.04
C GLY A 140 14.58 1.24 -3.41
N ALA A 141 13.32 1.67 -3.23
CA ALA A 141 12.27 0.84 -2.63
C ALA A 141 11.27 0.29 -3.66
N GLY A 142 11.71 0.14 -4.91
CA GLY A 142 10.98 -0.49 -6.00
C GLY A 142 10.30 0.46 -6.98
N GLY A 143 10.53 1.77 -6.91
CA GLY A 143 9.91 2.76 -7.81
C GLY A 143 10.18 2.48 -9.28
N THR A 144 11.41 2.10 -9.65
CA THR A 144 11.75 1.74 -11.03
C THR A 144 11.06 0.46 -11.51
N GLN A 145 10.52 -0.34 -10.62
CA GLN A 145 9.87 -1.63 -10.91
C GLN A 145 8.35 -1.54 -10.82
N ARG A 146 7.83 -0.92 -9.75
CA ARG A 146 6.38 -0.80 -9.52
C ARG A 146 5.74 0.27 -10.40
N LEU A 147 6.33 1.45 -10.48
CA LEU A 147 5.74 2.56 -11.26
C LEU A 147 5.46 2.18 -12.72
N PRO A 148 6.41 1.60 -13.49
CA PRO A 148 6.13 1.22 -14.89
C PRO A 148 5.06 0.13 -15.04
N ARG A 149 4.80 -0.67 -14.01
CA ARG A 149 3.71 -1.64 -14.01
C ARG A 149 2.33 -0.98 -13.84
N PHE A 150 2.27 0.15 -13.14
CA PHE A 150 1.05 0.95 -13.00
C PHE A 150 0.80 1.85 -14.20
N VAL A 151 1.79 2.68 -14.59
CA VAL A 151 1.57 3.80 -15.51
C VAL A 151 2.18 3.58 -16.90
N GLY A 152 2.80 2.44 -17.14
CA GLY A 152 3.53 2.12 -18.34
C GLY A 152 4.92 2.77 -18.38
N LYS A 153 5.78 2.22 -19.28
CA LYS A 153 7.19 2.60 -19.37
C LYS A 153 7.41 4.09 -19.64
N SER A 154 6.61 4.68 -20.55
CA SER A 154 6.83 6.06 -21.01
C SER A 154 6.73 7.07 -19.88
N LYS A 155 5.65 7.04 -19.11
CA LYS A 155 5.43 7.95 -17.97
C LYS A 155 6.40 7.69 -16.83
N ALA A 156 6.64 6.42 -16.50
CA ALA A 156 7.59 6.05 -15.45
C ALA A 156 9.00 6.55 -15.79
N MET A 157 9.43 6.42 -17.06
CA MET A 157 10.73 6.89 -17.51
C MET A 157 10.83 8.42 -17.43
N GLU A 158 9.81 9.15 -17.86
CA GLU A 158 9.76 10.60 -17.78
C GLU A 158 9.87 11.07 -16.33
N MET A 159 9.11 10.48 -15.40
CA MET A 159 9.17 10.81 -13.98
C MET A 159 10.53 10.52 -13.36
N ALA A 160 11.12 9.36 -13.67
CA ALA A 160 12.41 8.96 -13.12
C ALA A 160 13.57 9.82 -13.63
N LEU A 161 13.54 10.28 -14.90
CA LEU A 161 14.61 11.06 -15.50
C LEU A 161 14.51 12.58 -15.26
N LEU A 162 13.30 13.10 -15.11
CA LEU A 162 13.06 14.53 -14.83
C LEU A 162 12.92 14.83 -13.32
N GLY A 163 12.68 13.81 -12.50
CA GLY A 163 12.62 13.93 -11.05
C GLY A 163 11.60 14.99 -10.59
N GLN A 164 12.05 15.95 -9.77
CA GLN A 164 11.18 16.99 -9.22
C GLN A 164 10.50 17.89 -10.27
N SER A 165 11.03 17.94 -11.50
CA SER A 165 10.44 18.70 -12.60
C SER A 165 9.22 18.00 -13.22
N ARG A 166 8.97 16.76 -12.86
CA ARG A 166 7.88 15.94 -13.41
C ARG A 166 7.16 15.14 -12.32
N MET A 167 6.07 15.71 -11.83
CA MET A 167 5.16 15.04 -10.89
C MET A 167 3.82 14.79 -11.60
N MET A 168 3.12 13.73 -11.19
CA MET A 168 1.72 13.50 -11.55
C MET A 168 0.81 14.14 -10.51
N ASP A 169 -0.21 14.85 -10.93
CA ASP A 169 -1.35 15.17 -10.07
C ASP A 169 -2.31 13.97 -9.92
N ALA A 170 -3.32 14.14 -9.07
CA ALA A 170 -4.28 13.08 -8.79
C ALA A 170 -5.00 12.60 -10.05
N GLU A 171 -5.42 13.55 -10.93
CA GLU A 171 -6.15 13.21 -12.16
C GLU A 171 -5.28 12.43 -13.16
N GLU A 172 -4.03 12.85 -13.33
CA GLU A 172 -3.12 12.10 -14.20
C GLU A 172 -2.80 10.72 -13.63
N ALA A 173 -2.62 10.63 -12.32
CA ALA A 173 -2.33 9.38 -11.62
C ALA A 173 -3.49 8.38 -11.76
N GLU A 174 -4.74 8.84 -11.65
CA GLU A 174 -5.93 8.00 -11.88
C GLU A 174 -6.01 7.55 -13.33
N ARG A 175 -5.97 8.49 -14.29
CA ARG A 175 -6.02 8.14 -15.72
C ARG A 175 -4.90 7.20 -16.17
N SER A 176 -3.78 7.20 -15.46
CA SER A 176 -2.63 6.35 -15.76
C SER A 176 -2.66 4.99 -15.06
N GLY A 177 -3.61 4.75 -14.14
CA GLY A 177 -3.75 3.50 -13.41
C GLY A 177 -2.94 3.40 -12.12
N LEU A 178 -2.29 4.48 -11.67
CA LEU A 178 -1.61 4.51 -10.36
C LEU A 178 -2.61 4.64 -9.21
N VAL A 179 -3.64 5.44 -9.38
CA VAL A 179 -4.69 5.70 -8.38
C VAL A 179 -5.98 5.01 -8.79
N SER A 180 -6.65 4.36 -7.85
CA SER A 180 -7.91 3.66 -8.08
C SER A 180 -9.08 4.62 -8.25
N ARG A 181 -9.13 5.69 -7.44
CA ARG A 181 -10.10 6.78 -7.55
C ARG A 181 -9.67 8.02 -6.78
N ILE A 182 -10.21 9.18 -7.17
CA ILE A 182 -9.98 10.47 -6.53
C ILE A 182 -11.17 10.82 -5.66
N LEU A 183 -10.89 11.50 -4.55
CA LEU A 183 -11.86 11.96 -3.57
C LEU A 183 -11.56 13.42 -3.19
N PRO A 184 -12.57 14.21 -2.78
CA PRO A 184 -12.30 15.46 -2.11
C PRO A 184 -11.43 15.22 -0.86
N LEU A 185 -10.47 16.10 -0.60
CA LEU A 185 -9.57 15.96 0.55
C LEU A 185 -10.30 15.70 1.87
N ALA A 186 -11.41 16.39 2.11
CA ALA A 186 -12.19 16.24 3.33
C ALA A 186 -12.82 14.84 3.50
N ASP A 187 -13.04 14.12 2.41
CA ASP A 187 -13.74 12.82 2.39
C ASP A 187 -12.78 11.62 2.36
N LEU A 188 -11.49 11.86 2.08
CA LEU A 188 -10.50 10.81 1.81
C LEU A 188 -10.46 9.73 2.89
N ILE A 189 -10.29 10.12 4.14
CA ILE A 189 -10.08 9.16 5.25
C ILE A 189 -11.35 8.37 5.53
N GLU A 190 -12.50 9.04 5.58
CA GLU A 190 -13.78 8.36 5.86
C GLU A 190 -14.17 7.41 4.73
N ASP A 191 -13.91 7.77 3.46
CA ASP A 191 -14.15 6.85 2.33
C ASP A 191 -13.16 5.67 2.34
N ALA A 192 -11.89 5.90 2.67
CA ALA A 192 -10.90 4.83 2.81
C ALA A 192 -11.30 3.84 3.91
N ILE A 193 -11.72 4.33 5.08
CA ILE A 193 -12.22 3.50 6.18
C ILE A 193 -13.48 2.74 5.76
N LYS A 194 -14.44 3.39 5.13
CA LYS A 194 -15.67 2.76 4.63
C LYS A 194 -15.37 1.66 3.60
N THR A 195 -14.39 1.89 2.73
CA THR A 195 -13.92 0.89 1.77
C THR A 195 -13.26 -0.29 2.47
N ALA A 196 -12.36 -0.01 3.41
CA ALA A 196 -11.70 -1.02 4.21
C ALA A 196 -12.67 -1.85 5.06
N GLN A 197 -13.71 -1.24 5.63
CA GLN A 197 -14.77 -1.93 6.37
C GLN A 197 -15.52 -2.92 5.50
N LYS A 198 -15.88 -2.53 4.25
CA LYS A 198 -16.53 -3.44 3.30
C LYS A 198 -15.66 -4.67 3.00
N ILE A 199 -14.34 -4.48 2.85
CA ILE A 199 -13.39 -5.59 2.64
C ILE A 199 -13.31 -6.45 3.91
N ALA A 200 -13.24 -5.82 5.08
CA ALA A 200 -13.14 -6.51 6.36
C ALA A 200 -14.40 -7.29 6.79
N GLU A 201 -15.54 -7.03 6.15
CA GLU A 201 -16.78 -7.81 6.33
C GLU A 201 -16.84 -9.09 5.48
N LEU A 202 -15.94 -9.24 4.51
CA LEU A 202 -15.86 -10.43 3.65
C LEU A 202 -15.08 -11.56 4.33
N SER A 203 -15.18 -12.76 3.79
CA SER A 203 -14.38 -13.92 4.21
C SER A 203 -12.88 -13.60 4.07
N GLN A 204 -12.19 -13.49 5.18
CA GLN A 204 -10.78 -13.08 5.18
C GLN A 204 -9.86 -14.08 4.47
N PRO A 205 -10.01 -15.41 4.60
CA PRO A 205 -9.26 -16.34 3.80
C PRO A 205 -9.42 -16.10 2.28
N ILE A 206 -10.64 -15.84 1.83
CA ILE A 206 -10.92 -15.60 0.41
C ILE A 206 -10.36 -14.25 -0.06
N VAL A 207 -10.46 -13.21 0.78
CA VAL A 207 -9.85 -11.91 0.51
C VAL A 207 -8.33 -12.03 0.34
N MET A 208 -7.65 -12.78 1.22
CA MET A 208 -6.20 -13.02 1.12
C MET A 208 -5.84 -13.81 -0.14
N MET A 209 -6.62 -14.84 -0.50
CA MET A 209 -6.42 -15.61 -1.74
C MET A 209 -6.60 -14.73 -2.98
N ALA A 210 -7.61 -13.84 -3.00
CA ALA A 210 -7.82 -12.91 -4.10
C ALA A 210 -6.66 -11.93 -4.25
N LYS A 211 -6.18 -11.33 -3.14
CA LYS A 211 -5.01 -10.46 -3.13
C LYS A 211 -3.76 -11.18 -3.68
N GLU A 212 -3.51 -12.39 -3.19
CA GLU A 212 -2.35 -13.19 -3.63
C GLU A 212 -2.43 -13.51 -5.14
N SER A 213 -3.64 -13.85 -5.65
CA SER A 213 -3.85 -14.14 -7.07
C SER A 213 -3.60 -12.91 -7.96
N VAL A 214 -4.08 -11.73 -7.55
CA VAL A 214 -3.89 -10.49 -8.30
C VAL A 214 -2.39 -10.12 -8.33
N ASN A 215 -1.71 -10.19 -7.17
CA ASN A 215 -0.28 -9.89 -7.09
C ASN A 215 0.56 -10.86 -7.94
N ARG A 216 0.15 -12.12 -8.05
CA ARG A 216 0.82 -13.13 -8.88
C ARG A 216 0.86 -12.76 -10.37
N ALA A 217 -0.09 -11.95 -10.86
CA ALA A 217 -0.12 -11.50 -12.25
C ALA A 217 1.12 -10.66 -12.65
N TYR A 218 1.76 -10.02 -11.68
CA TYR A 218 2.96 -9.20 -11.89
C TYR A 218 4.27 -9.98 -11.72
N GLU A 219 4.21 -11.25 -11.29
CA GLU A 219 5.38 -12.05 -10.93
C GLU A 219 5.57 -13.27 -11.84
N THR A 220 4.61 -13.58 -12.73
CA THR A 220 4.67 -14.80 -13.53
C THR A 220 4.04 -14.62 -14.92
N THR A 221 4.16 -15.65 -15.76
CA THR A 221 3.50 -15.68 -17.08
C THR A 221 2.00 -15.89 -16.93
N LEU A 222 1.21 -15.46 -17.92
CA LEU A 222 -0.25 -15.58 -17.88
C LEU A 222 -0.70 -17.03 -17.62
N SER A 223 -0.11 -18.01 -18.29
CA SER A 223 -0.50 -19.42 -18.15
C SER A 223 -0.25 -19.97 -16.74
N GLU A 224 0.86 -19.61 -16.12
CA GLU A 224 1.17 -20.01 -14.73
C GLU A 224 0.31 -19.22 -13.73
N GLY A 225 0.07 -17.94 -13.96
CA GLY A 225 -0.85 -17.14 -13.14
C GLY A 225 -2.27 -17.72 -13.14
N VAL A 226 -2.83 -18.03 -14.31
CA VAL A 226 -4.16 -18.67 -14.41
C VAL A 226 -4.20 -20.06 -13.75
N ARG A 227 -3.10 -20.81 -13.83
CA ARG A 227 -3.00 -22.11 -13.15
C ARG A 227 -2.98 -21.96 -11.63
N PHE A 228 -2.26 -20.97 -11.12
CA PHE A 228 -2.21 -20.63 -9.70
C PHE A 228 -3.59 -20.19 -9.19
N GLU A 229 -4.23 -19.21 -9.85
CA GLU A 229 -5.59 -18.74 -9.56
C GLU A 229 -6.58 -19.90 -9.47
N ARG A 230 -6.57 -20.80 -10.45
CA ARG A 230 -7.49 -21.96 -10.50
C ARG A 230 -7.32 -22.89 -9.30
N ARG A 231 -6.09 -23.08 -8.82
CA ARG A 231 -5.84 -23.88 -7.62
C ARG A 231 -6.40 -23.21 -6.37
N LEU A 232 -6.22 -21.90 -6.23
CA LEU A 232 -6.84 -21.13 -5.13
C LEU A 232 -8.36 -21.13 -5.22
N PHE A 233 -8.91 -20.97 -6.43
CA PHE A 233 -10.36 -21.09 -6.66
C PHE A 233 -10.90 -22.45 -6.22
N HIS A 234 -10.22 -23.55 -6.58
CA HIS A 234 -10.63 -24.89 -6.14
C HIS A 234 -10.51 -25.05 -4.61
N SER A 235 -9.47 -24.50 -3.98
CA SER A 235 -9.28 -24.59 -2.52
C SER A 235 -10.34 -23.82 -1.74
N ALA A 236 -10.90 -22.76 -2.32
CA ALA A 236 -12.01 -22.01 -1.71
C ALA A 236 -13.23 -22.89 -1.43
N PHE A 237 -13.48 -23.94 -2.23
CA PHE A 237 -14.58 -24.88 -2.01
C PHE A 237 -14.42 -25.78 -0.77
N ALA A 238 -13.25 -25.77 -0.15
CA ALA A 238 -13.03 -26.45 1.12
C ALA A 238 -13.42 -25.59 2.34
N THR A 239 -13.75 -24.31 2.14
CA THR A 239 -14.14 -23.39 3.24
C THR A 239 -15.64 -23.44 3.54
N ASP A 240 -15.99 -23.23 4.81
CA ASP A 240 -17.40 -23.07 5.21
C ASP A 240 -17.96 -21.76 4.68
N ASP A 241 -17.15 -20.71 4.61
CA ASP A 241 -17.51 -19.40 4.07
C ASP A 241 -17.97 -19.46 2.61
N GLN A 242 -17.39 -20.35 1.78
CA GLN A 242 -17.86 -20.57 0.42
C GLN A 242 -19.29 -21.12 0.38
N LYS A 243 -19.61 -22.07 1.28
CA LYS A 243 -20.96 -22.64 1.38
C LYS A 243 -21.96 -21.56 1.83
N GLU A 244 -21.61 -20.83 2.87
CA GLU A 244 -22.40 -19.72 3.40
C GLU A 244 -22.65 -18.65 2.33
N GLY A 245 -21.60 -18.21 1.63
CA GLY A 245 -21.72 -17.17 0.60
C GLY A 245 -22.66 -17.55 -0.52
N MET A 246 -22.59 -18.80 -1.03
CA MET A 246 -23.46 -19.30 -2.09
C MET A 246 -24.90 -19.50 -1.59
N ALA A 247 -25.10 -19.99 -0.38
CA ALA A 247 -26.41 -20.13 0.24
C ALA A 247 -27.07 -18.76 0.44
N ALA A 248 -26.36 -17.82 1.05
CA ALA A 248 -26.83 -16.46 1.29
C ALA A 248 -27.23 -15.74 -0.01
N PHE A 249 -26.43 -15.89 -1.07
CA PHE A 249 -26.74 -15.34 -2.39
C PHE A 249 -28.04 -15.93 -2.96
N SER A 250 -28.22 -17.25 -2.90
CA SER A 250 -29.41 -17.94 -3.39
C SER A 250 -30.66 -17.56 -2.61
N GLU A 251 -30.51 -17.35 -1.29
CA GLU A 251 -31.57 -16.95 -0.37
C GLU A 251 -31.84 -15.44 -0.32
N LYS A 252 -31.04 -14.65 -1.04
CA LYS A 252 -31.12 -13.17 -1.09
C LYS A 252 -30.95 -12.52 0.29
N ARG A 253 -30.09 -13.07 1.14
CA ARG A 253 -29.71 -12.52 2.45
C ARG A 253 -28.25 -12.09 2.50
N LYS A 254 -27.86 -11.32 3.53
CA LYS A 254 -26.45 -11.01 3.80
C LYS A 254 -25.74 -12.29 4.30
N PRO A 255 -24.55 -12.62 3.80
CA PRO A 255 -23.76 -13.74 4.34
C PRO A 255 -23.21 -13.40 5.73
N ASP A 256 -22.99 -14.44 6.53
CA ASP A 256 -22.37 -14.39 7.86
C ASP A 256 -21.06 -15.20 7.85
N PHE A 257 -19.99 -14.60 7.35
CA PHE A 257 -18.70 -15.26 7.21
C PHE A 257 -18.01 -15.46 8.55
N GLN A 258 -17.51 -16.65 8.80
CA GLN A 258 -16.84 -17.07 10.04
C GLN A 258 -15.34 -17.24 9.87
N ASN A 259 -14.79 -17.00 8.68
CA ASN A 259 -13.36 -17.14 8.33
C ASN A 259 -12.86 -18.59 8.49
N LYS A 260 -13.69 -19.56 8.11
CA LYS A 260 -13.43 -20.99 8.20
C LYS A 260 -13.56 -21.71 6.88
#